data_731b0e3ef309de779154d2cb5feef61e
#
_entry.id   731b0e3ef309de779154d2cb5feef61e
#
_cell.length_a   1.000
_cell.length_b   1.000
_cell.length_c   1.000
_cell.angle_alpha   90.00
_cell.angle_beta   90.00
_cell.angle_gamma   90.00
#
_symmetry.space_group_name_H-M   'P 1'
#
loop_
_entity.id
_entity.type
_entity.pdbx_description
1 polymer ?
#
loop_
_entity_poly.entity_id
_entity_poly.type
_entity_poly.pdbx_seq_one_letter_code
_entity_poly.pdbx_strand_id
1 'polypeptide(L)'
;MSHANAALTPRQRLRIGRLIVDDGWPVRHAALFFHVSWPTAKRWADRYAAMGAEGMHDRSSRPHRSPNRTRPELVKKVVALRWRKRLGPVGIGGQLGMPASTVHAVLTRCRVNRLHHIDIRTGELVRRYEHERPGAMIHVDVKKLGNIPDGGGWRYVGRQQGGRNRSATPGKGRSKHRGPLIGTAFVHTVIDDHSRVAYAEIHDDEKAATAIGVLRRAVSWFAARGVRVERVLSDNGSAYKSHAWREACTELEITPKKTRPYRPQTNGKIERFHRTLADGWAFSRHYPTEHARRNALPAWLHHYNHHRPHTAIGNRSPITRLTNLPGQYN
;
A
#
# COMPACT_ATOMS: atom_id res chain seq x y z
N MET A 1 16.38 -27.27 3.49
CA MET A 1 17.38 -26.58 4.33
C MET A 1 17.14 -27.01 5.76
N SER A 2 18.14 -27.56 6.45
CA SER A 2 17.98 -27.91 7.86
C SER A 2 17.87 -26.64 8.70
N HIS A 3 16.99 -26.68 9.70
CA HIS A 3 16.78 -25.57 10.63
C HIS A 3 18.09 -25.28 11.39
N ALA A 4 18.42 -23.99 11.61
CA ALA A 4 19.64 -23.58 12.30
C ALA A 4 19.81 -24.22 13.71
N ASN A 5 18.68 -24.51 14.38
CA ASN A 5 18.63 -25.14 15.69
C ASN A 5 18.38 -26.65 15.62
N ALA A 6 18.61 -27.31 14.48
CA ALA A 6 18.48 -28.76 14.39
C ALA A 6 19.56 -29.42 15.24
N ALA A 7 19.18 -30.39 16.10
CA ALA A 7 20.10 -31.12 16.96
C ALA A 7 21.19 -31.86 16.17
N LEU A 8 20.93 -32.20 14.90
CA LEU A 8 21.89 -32.80 13.99
C LEU A 8 21.82 -32.13 12.63
N THR A 9 22.93 -31.57 12.18
CA THR A 9 23.10 -31.10 10.80
C THR A 9 23.30 -32.28 9.84
N PRO A 10 23.07 -32.13 8.52
CA PRO A 10 23.38 -33.20 7.56
C PRO A 10 24.82 -33.74 7.66
N ARG A 11 25.78 -32.89 7.97
CA ARG A 11 27.19 -33.27 8.18
C ARG A 11 27.38 -34.16 9.42
N GLN A 12 26.70 -33.84 10.51
CA GLN A 12 26.73 -34.66 11.72
C GLN A 12 26.03 -36.01 11.53
N ARG A 13 24.91 -36.03 10.79
CA ARG A 13 24.22 -37.29 10.42
C ARG A 13 25.10 -38.19 9.57
N LEU A 14 25.83 -37.63 8.61
CA LEU A 14 26.80 -38.36 7.80
C LEU A 14 27.91 -38.95 8.66
N ARG A 15 28.42 -38.18 9.61
CA ARG A 15 29.46 -38.64 10.51
C ARG A 15 28.98 -39.80 11.41
N ILE A 16 27.76 -39.71 11.94
CA ILE A 16 27.12 -40.83 12.67
C ILE A 16 27.01 -42.06 11.78
N GLY A 17 26.52 -41.90 10.55
CA GLY A 17 26.37 -43.01 9.60
C GLY A 17 27.70 -43.70 9.32
N ARG A 18 28.75 -42.94 9.02
CA ARG A 18 30.10 -43.47 8.74
C ARG A 18 30.69 -44.19 9.94
N LEU A 19 30.70 -43.57 11.12
CA LEU A 19 31.25 -44.19 12.31
C LEU A 19 30.59 -45.53 12.64
N ILE A 20 29.28 -45.66 12.41
CA ILE A 20 28.57 -46.91 12.72
C ILE A 20 28.71 -47.94 11.60
N VAL A 21 28.57 -47.52 10.33
CA VAL A 21 28.52 -48.47 9.19
C VAL A 21 29.90 -48.78 8.65
N ASP A 22 30.77 -47.77 8.47
CA ASP A 22 32.09 -47.95 7.84
C ASP A 22 33.13 -48.29 8.90
N ASP A 23 33.12 -47.62 10.07
CA ASP A 23 34.10 -47.78 11.12
C ASP A 23 33.68 -48.79 12.21
N GLY A 24 32.49 -49.40 12.09
CA GLY A 24 32.02 -50.47 12.97
C GLY A 24 31.70 -50.06 14.42
N TRP A 25 31.48 -48.79 14.70
CA TRP A 25 31.17 -48.34 16.04
C TRP A 25 29.83 -48.90 16.54
N PRO A 26 29.75 -49.33 17.81
CA PRO A 26 28.47 -49.67 18.41
C PRO A 26 27.54 -48.46 18.40
N VAL A 27 26.28 -48.65 17.96
CA VAL A 27 25.27 -47.59 17.87
C VAL A 27 25.12 -46.81 19.19
N ARG A 28 25.28 -47.52 20.33
CA ARG A 28 25.19 -46.92 21.66
C ARG A 28 26.33 -45.94 21.93
N HIS A 29 27.54 -46.25 21.50
CA HIS A 29 28.69 -45.34 21.65
C HIS A 29 28.55 -44.11 20.76
N ALA A 30 28.13 -44.26 19.52
CA ALA A 30 27.86 -43.15 18.62
C ALA A 30 26.73 -42.26 19.16
N ALA A 31 25.65 -42.83 19.71
CA ALA A 31 24.57 -42.09 20.31
C ALA A 31 25.03 -41.21 21.48
N LEU A 32 25.86 -41.77 22.38
CA LEU A 32 26.44 -41.02 23.49
C LEU A 32 27.36 -39.90 23.01
N PHE A 33 28.25 -40.22 22.07
CA PHE A 33 29.22 -39.25 21.53
C PHE A 33 28.57 -38.03 20.88
N PHE A 34 27.45 -38.24 20.16
CA PHE A 34 26.71 -37.15 19.51
C PHE A 34 25.56 -36.57 20.36
N HIS A 35 25.41 -37.00 21.62
CA HIS A 35 24.34 -36.59 22.52
C HIS A 35 22.94 -36.76 21.91
N VAL A 36 22.71 -37.87 21.24
CA VAL A 36 21.43 -38.24 20.66
C VAL A 36 20.88 -39.54 21.21
N SER A 37 19.57 -39.79 21.09
CA SER A 37 19.02 -41.08 21.50
C SER A 37 19.48 -42.21 20.59
N TRP A 38 19.58 -43.42 21.15
CA TRP A 38 19.93 -44.63 20.41
C TRP A 38 19.09 -44.83 19.14
N PRO A 39 17.72 -44.67 19.15
CA PRO A 39 16.90 -44.78 17.94
C PRO A 39 17.28 -43.75 16.88
N THR A 40 17.71 -42.54 17.29
CA THR A 40 18.13 -41.49 16.36
C THR A 40 19.44 -41.88 15.68
N ALA A 41 20.44 -42.32 16.42
CA ALA A 41 21.72 -42.78 15.84
C ALA A 41 21.51 -43.97 14.89
N LYS A 42 20.71 -44.98 15.32
CA LYS A 42 20.37 -46.13 14.49
C LYS A 42 19.68 -45.73 13.19
N ARG A 43 18.66 -44.86 13.27
CA ARG A 43 17.94 -44.38 12.08
C ARG A 43 18.87 -43.72 11.05
N TRP A 44 19.85 -42.94 11.49
CA TRP A 44 20.78 -42.31 10.58
C TRP A 44 21.81 -43.31 10.02
N ALA A 45 22.23 -44.30 10.79
CA ALA A 45 23.05 -45.40 10.30
C ALA A 45 22.33 -46.24 9.25
N ASP A 46 21.08 -46.66 9.52
CA ASP A 46 20.25 -47.42 8.59
C ASP A 46 20.02 -46.65 7.26
N ARG A 47 19.80 -45.32 7.36
CA ARG A 47 19.65 -44.48 6.17
C ARG A 47 20.94 -44.30 5.39
N TYR A 48 22.08 -44.24 6.09
CA TYR A 48 23.39 -44.21 5.45
C TYR A 48 23.71 -45.51 4.75
N ALA A 49 23.47 -46.62 5.39
CA ALA A 49 23.67 -47.95 4.79
C ALA A 49 22.81 -48.12 3.51
N ALA A 50 21.57 -47.64 3.52
CA ALA A 50 20.64 -47.76 2.39
C ALA A 50 20.87 -46.76 1.25
N MET A 51 21.33 -45.55 1.52
CA MET A 51 21.33 -44.43 0.57
C MET A 51 22.64 -43.62 0.55
N GLY A 52 23.65 -44.00 1.30
CA GLY A 52 24.88 -43.23 1.42
C GLY A 52 24.68 -41.80 1.91
N ALA A 53 25.53 -40.89 1.46
CA ALA A 53 25.51 -39.48 1.84
C ALA A 53 24.18 -38.77 1.46
N GLU A 54 23.53 -39.15 0.37
CA GLU A 54 22.24 -38.60 -0.07
C GLU A 54 21.13 -38.85 0.96
N GLY A 55 21.20 -39.94 1.72
CA GLY A 55 20.26 -40.24 2.78
C GLY A 55 20.25 -39.23 3.94
N MET A 56 21.27 -38.36 4.04
CA MET A 56 21.43 -37.41 5.16
C MET A 56 20.58 -36.13 5.03
N HIS A 57 20.06 -35.87 3.86
CA HIS A 57 19.19 -34.71 3.63
C HIS A 57 17.81 -34.88 4.29
N ASP A 58 17.20 -33.74 4.63
CA ASP A 58 15.86 -33.75 5.19
C ASP A 58 14.84 -34.24 4.13
N ARG A 59 13.98 -35.17 4.54
CA ARG A 59 12.84 -35.60 3.75
C ARG A 59 11.68 -34.65 4.00
N SER A 60 10.79 -34.50 3.00
CA SER A 60 9.56 -33.77 3.17
C SER A 60 8.72 -34.39 4.29
N SER A 61 8.32 -33.57 5.27
CA SER A 61 7.36 -33.97 6.32
C SER A 61 5.91 -33.97 5.84
N ARG A 62 5.69 -33.66 4.55
CA ARG A 62 4.36 -33.58 3.98
C ARG A 62 3.71 -34.97 3.92
N PRO A 63 2.49 -35.14 4.43
CA PRO A 63 1.79 -36.42 4.34
C PRO A 63 1.64 -36.87 2.88
N HIS A 64 1.90 -38.15 2.60
CA HIS A 64 1.67 -38.74 1.28
C HIS A 64 0.20 -38.75 0.90
N ARG A 65 -0.69 -38.79 1.89
CA ARG A 65 -2.13 -38.83 1.71
C ARG A 65 -2.78 -37.70 2.52
N SER A 66 -3.67 -36.95 1.89
CA SER A 66 -4.45 -35.88 2.53
C SER A 66 -5.94 -36.08 2.19
N PRO A 67 -6.68 -36.90 2.93
CA PRO A 67 -8.08 -37.27 2.62
C PRO A 67 -9.00 -36.06 2.50
N ASN A 68 -8.78 -35.03 3.31
CA ASN A 68 -9.60 -33.80 3.35
C ASN A 68 -9.16 -32.73 2.34
N ARG A 69 -8.27 -33.09 1.39
CA ARG A 69 -7.83 -32.14 0.36
C ARG A 69 -8.97 -31.88 -0.60
N THR A 70 -9.24 -30.59 -0.87
CA THR A 70 -10.23 -30.18 -1.89
C THR A 70 -9.93 -30.87 -3.23
N ARG A 71 -10.93 -31.51 -3.81
CA ARG A 71 -10.81 -32.24 -5.08
C ARG A 71 -10.31 -31.32 -6.20
N PRO A 72 -9.47 -31.81 -7.12
CA PRO A 72 -8.88 -30.99 -8.20
C PRO A 72 -9.93 -30.27 -9.06
N GLU A 73 -11.07 -30.91 -9.32
CA GLU A 73 -12.16 -30.32 -10.11
C GLU A 73 -12.77 -29.11 -9.42
N LEU A 74 -12.95 -29.17 -8.09
CA LEU A 74 -13.43 -28.03 -7.29
C LEU A 74 -12.39 -26.91 -7.24
N VAL A 75 -11.09 -27.26 -7.13
CA VAL A 75 -10.00 -26.26 -7.19
C VAL A 75 -10.04 -25.53 -8.53
N LYS A 76 -10.18 -26.24 -9.66
CA LYS A 76 -10.32 -25.63 -11.00
C LYS A 76 -11.53 -24.71 -11.08
N LYS A 77 -12.69 -25.11 -10.54
CA LYS A 77 -13.91 -24.27 -10.51
C LYS A 77 -13.70 -23.01 -9.66
N VAL A 78 -13.10 -23.13 -8.48
CA VAL A 78 -12.78 -21.98 -7.62
C VAL A 78 -11.88 -20.98 -8.34
N VAL A 79 -10.81 -21.45 -8.97
CA VAL A 79 -9.87 -20.60 -9.70
C VAL A 79 -10.55 -19.97 -10.93
N ALA A 80 -11.36 -20.73 -11.67
CA ALA A 80 -12.10 -20.21 -12.83
C ALA A 80 -13.07 -19.09 -12.45
N LEU A 81 -13.83 -19.24 -11.35
CA LEU A 81 -14.71 -18.19 -10.83
C LEU A 81 -13.94 -16.97 -10.36
N ARG A 82 -12.78 -17.18 -9.74
CA ARG A 82 -11.90 -16.10 -9.32
C ARG A 82 -11.41 -15.26 -10.49
N TRP A 83 -11.00 -15.92 -11.59
CA TRP A 83 -10.49 -15.22 -12.78
C TRP A 83 -11.61 -14.62 -13.63
N ARG A 84 -12.66 -15.39 -13.94
CA ARG A 84 -13.72 -14.93 -14.85
C ARG A 84 -14.65 -13.92 -14.22
N LYS A 85 -15.11 -14.17 -12.98
CA LYS A 85 -16.08 -13.32 -12.28
C LYS A 85 -15.44 -12.43 -11.21
N ARG A 86 -14.16 -12.60 -10.92
CA ARG A 86 -13.39 -11.83 -9.92
C ARG A 86 -14.02 -11.84 -8.52
N LEU A 87 -14.78 -12.88 -8.21
CA LEU A 87 -15.49 -13.02 -6.93
C LEU A 87 -14.52 -13.24 -5.76
N GLY A 88 -14.89 -12.75 -4.58
CA GLY A 88 -14.25 -13.07 -3.32
C GLY A 88 -14.62 -14.45 -2.79
N PRO A 89 -13.95 -14.93 -1.70
CA PRO A 89 -14.19 -16.26 -1.13
C PRO A 89 -15.65 -16.53 -0.78
N VAL A 90 -16.37 -15.54 -0.24
CA VAL A 90 -17.80 -15.65 0.11
C VAL A 90 -18.66 -15.88 -1.12
N GLY A 91 -18.46 -15.08 -2.19
CA GLY A 91 -19.23 -15.19 -3.41
C GLY A 91 -18.96 -16.51 -4.17
N ILE A 92 -17.70 -16.99 -4.18
CA ILE A 92 -17.34 -18.29 -4.75
C ILE A 92 -17.94 -19.42 -3.90
N GLY A 93 -17.84 -19.32 -2.58
CA GLY A 93 -18.39 -20.28 -1.63
C GLY A 93 -19.90 -20.47 -1.83
N GLY A 94 -20.65 -19.36 -1.95
CA GLY A 94 -22.08 -19.40 -2.20
C GLY A 94 -22.46 -20.06 -3.52
N GLN A 95 -21.64 -19.87 -4.59
CA GLN A 95 -21.90 -20.52 -5.91
C GLN A 95 -21.54 -22.02 -5.96
N LEU A 96 -20.59 -22.45 -5.12
CA LEU A 96 -20.09 -23.84 -5.15
C LEU A 96 -20.55 -24.68 -3.94
N GLY A 97 -21.34 -24.12 -3.04
CA GLY A 97 -21.73 -24.78 -1.79
C GLY A 97 -20.55 -25.07 -0.86
N MET A 98 -19.51 -24.21 -0.86
CA MET A 98 -18.27 -24.41 -0.10
C MET A 98 -18.11 -23.37 0.99
N PRO A 99 -17.55 -23.73 2.17
CA PRO A 99 -17.17 -22.75 3.18
C PRO A 99 -16.18 -21.70 2.60
N ALA A 100 -16.40 -20.43 2.90
CA ALA A 100 -15.54 -19.34 2.43
C ALA A 100 -14.07 -19.49 2.88
N SER A 101 -13.84 -20.07 4.06
CA SER A 101 -12.51 -20.40 4.58
C SER A 101 -11.78 -21.43 3.70
N THR A 102 -12.48 -22.47 3.25
CA THR A 102 -11.93 -23.48 2.33
C THR A 102 -11.61 -22.86 0.98
N VAL A 103 -12.51 -22.02 0.44
CA VAL A 103 -12.25 -21.27 -0.81
C VAL A 103 -11.03 -20.37 -0.65
N HIS A 104 -10.91 -19.63 0.47
CA HIS A 104 -9.75 -18.78 0.74
C HIS A 104 -8.44 -19.60 0.78
N ALA A 105 -8.44 -20.75 1.45
CA ALA A 105 -7.29 -21.62 1.52
C ALA A 105 -6.87 -22.15 0.12
N VAL A 106 -7.85 -22.50 -0.73
CA VAL A 106 -7.61 -22.88 -2.13
C VAL A 106 -6.98 -21.72 -2.91
N LEU A 107 -7.57 -20.52 -2.84
CA LEU A 107 -7.06 -19.33 -3.54
C LEU A 107 -5.64 -18.96 -3.08
N THR A 108 -5.34 -19.11 -1.79
CA THR A 108 -4.01 -18.84 -1.23
C THR A 108 -2.98 -19.84 -1.76
N ARG A 109 -3.30 -21.14 -1.77
CA ARG A 109 -2.42 -22.17 -2.36
C ARG A 109 -2.17 -21.94 -3.85
N CYS A 110 -3.19 -21.49 -4.59
CA CYS A 110 -3.07 -21.16 -6.01
C CYS A 110 -2.46 -19.77 -6.25
N ARG A 111 -2.09 -19.00 -5.22
CA ARG A 111 -1.53 -17.63 -5.30
C ARG A 111 -2.41 -16.62 -6.03
N VAL A 112 -3.74 -16.80 -5.97
CA VAL A 112 -4.76 -15.92 -6.58
C VAL A 112 -5.73 -15.34 -5.56
N ASN A 113 -5.38 -15.39 -4.27
CA ASN A 113 -6.18 -14.83 -3.17
C ASN A 113 -6.27 -13.30 -3.25
N ARG A 114 -5.25 -12.61 -3.78
CA ARG A 114 -5.22 -11.16 -3.98
C ARG A 114 -5.18 -10.83 -5.47
N LEU A 115 -6.11 -9.97 -5.92
CA LEU A 115 -6.16 -9.44 -7.29
C LEU A 115 -5.68 -7.98 -7.36
N HIS A 116 -4.69 -7.61 -6.54
CA HIS A 116 -4.17 -6.24 -6.48
C HIS A 116 -3.46 -5.75 -7.75
N HIS A 117 -3.17 -6.67 -8.66
CA HIS A 117 -2.55 -6.40 -9.96
C HIS A 117 -3.56 -6.36 -11.11
N ILE A 118 -4.84 -6.58 -10.81
CA ILE A 118 -5.92 -6.60 -11.80
C ILE A 118 -7.01 -5.62 -11.38
N ASP A 119 -7.50 -4.83 -12.31
CA ASP A 119 -8.73 -4.06 -12.13
C ASP A 119 -9.92 -5.03 -11.98
N ILE A 120 -10.60 -4.95 -10.83
CA ILE A 120 -11.70 -5.88 -10.51
C ILE A 120 -12.88 -5.72 -11.49
N ARG A 121 -13.09 -4.54 -12.06
CA ARG A 121 -14.19 -4.27 -12.99
C ARG A 121 -13.87 -4.73 -14.42
N THR A 122 -12.70 -4.35 -14.92
CA THR A 122 -12.33 -4.61 -16.31
C THR A 122 -11.56 -5.92 -16.52
N GLY A 123 -10.87 -6.40 -15.49
CA GLY A 123 -9.98 -7.57 -15.57
C GLY A 123 -8.61 -7.26 -16.19
N GLU A 124 -8.36 -5.99 -16.50
CA GLU A 124 -7.07 -5.58 -17.06
C GLU A 124 -5.98 -5.49 -15.99
N LEU A 125 -4.75 -5.72 -16.39
CA LEU A 125 -3.61 -5.56 -15.50
C LEU A 125 -3.45 -4.10 -15.08
N VAL A 126 -3.41 -3.85 -13.78
CA VAL A 126 -3.06 -2.55 -13.22
C VAL A 126 -1.57 -2.35 -13.40
N ARG A 127 -1.18 -1.60 -14.41
CA ARG A 127 0.21 -1.23 -14.62
C ARG A 127 0.59 -0.19 -13.60
N ARG A 128 1.48 -0.54 -12.69
CA ARG A 128 2.15 0.43 -11.84
C ARG A 128 3.24 1.09 -12.68
N TYR A 129 3.06 2.35 -12.99
CA TYR A 129 4.08 3.16 -13.65
C TYR A 129 4.67 4.16 -12.66
N GLU A 130 5.90 4.49 -12.84
CA GLU A 130 6.60 5.58 -12.18
C GLU A 130 7.45 6.26 -13.24
N HIS A 131 7.37 7.58 -13.31
CA HIS A 131 8.22 8.35 -14.22
C HIS A 131 9.65 8.37 -13.70
N GLU A 132 10.62 8.45 -14.61
CA GLU A 132 12.04 8.23 -14.31
C GLU A 132 12.66 9.38 -13.51
N ARG A 133 12.10 10.60 -13.57
CA ARG A 133 12.66 11.79 -12.93
C ARG A 133 11.60 12.69 -12.30
N PRO A 134 11.99 13.49 -11.28
CA PRO A 134 11.12 14.51 -10.70
C PRO A 134 10.62 15.49 -11.75
N GLY A 135 9.39 15.93 -11.64
CA GLY A 135 8.75 16.89 -12.55
C GLY A 135 8.24 16.31 -13.87
N ALA A 136 8.66 15.11 -14.27
CA ALA A 136 8.14 14.47 -15.47
C ALA A 136 6.61 14.34 -15.48
N MET A 137 6.00 14.19 -14.33
CA MET A 137 4.56 14.20 -14.12
C MET A 137 4.24 14.62 -12.68
N ILE A 138 3.37 15.60 -12.52
CA ILE A 138 2.71 15.87 -11.24
C ILE A 138 1.25 15.45 -11.29
N HIS A 139 0.70 15.02 -10.16
CA HIS A 139 -0.71 14.72 -10.01
C HIS A 139 -1.39 15.84 -9.21
N VAL A 140 -2.58 16.26 -9.62
CA VAL A 140 -3.37 17.26 -8.93
C VAL A 140 -4.76 16.71 -8.59
N ASP A 141 -5.25 17.06 -7.41
CA ASP A 141 -6.59 16.69 -6.96
C ASP A 141 -7.05 17.58 -5.80
N VAL A 142 -8.33 17.56 -5.48
CA VAL A 142 -8.91 18.33 -4.36
C VAL A 142 -9.57 17.41 -3.37
N LYS A 143 -9.08 17.43 -2.12
CA LYS A 143 -9.69 16.71 -1.00
C LYS A 143 -10.64 17.60 -0.24
N LYS A 144 -11.93 17.24 -0.22
CA LYS A 144 -12.97 17.95 0.56
C LYS A 144 -12.99 17.43 2.00
N LEU A 145 -12.92 18.35 2.95
CA LEU A 145 -13.01 18.08 4.37
C LEU A 145 -14.04 19.02 4.99
N GLY A 146 -15.00 18.47 5.74
CA GLY A 146 -15.89 19.33 6.54
C GLY A 146 -15.06 20.16 7.53
N ASN A 147 -15.42 21.43 7.69
CA ASN A 147 -14.77 22.29 8.69
C ASN A 147 -15.00 21.78 10.10
N ILE A 148 -14.08 22.07 10.98
CA ILE A 148 -14.18 21.74 12.39
C ILE A 148 -14.89 22.88 13.12
N PRO A 149 -15.98 22.60 13.86
CA PRO A 149 -16.65 23.62 14.65
C PRO A 149 -15.78 24.10 15.82
N ASP A 150 -16.04 25.30 16.30
CA ASP A 150 -15.39 25.83 17.50
C ASP A 150 -15.71 24.95 18.71
N GLY A 151 -14.69 24.61 19.49
CA GLY A 151 -14.76 23.59 20.54
C GLY A 151 -14.54 22.15 20.05
N GLY A 152 -14.28 21.93 18.76
CA GLY A 152 -13.92 20.64 18.20
C GLY A 152 -15.07 19.85 17.58
N GLY A 153 -14.71 18.94 16.66
CA GLY A 153 -15.65 18.11 15.91
C GLY A 153 -16.05 16.84 16.67
N TRP A 154 -17.22 16.28 16.30
CA TRP A 154 -17.83 15.09 16.89
C TRP A 154 -16.90 13.87 17.02
N ARG A 155 -15.90 13.78 16.18
CA ARG A 155 -14.96 12.66 16.16
C ARG A 155 -14.13 12.56 17.45
N TYR A 156 -13.88 13.69 18.11
CA TYR A 156 -13.09 13.76 19.32
C TYR A 156 -13.89 14.12 20.57
N VAL A 157 -14.89 14.99 20.44
CA VAL A 157 -15.71 15.40 21.58
C VAL A 157 -17.01 14.62 21.72
N GLY A 158 -17.26 13.63 20.84
CA GLY A 158 -18.50 12.86 20.81
C GLY A 158 -19.62 13.57 20.05
N ARG A 159 -20.64 12.79 19.64
CA ARG A 159 -21.73 13.28 18.76
C ARG A 159 -22.54 14.42 19.39
N GLN A 160 -22.89 14.27 20.66
CA GLN A 160 -23.73 15.24 21.37
C GLN A 160 -23.02 16.59 21.51
N GLN A 161 -21.81 16.60 22.05
CA GLN A 161 -21.02 17.82 22.19
C GLN A 161 -20.64 18.41 20.83
N GLY A 162 -20.22 17.59 19.88
CA GLY A 162 -19.92 18.07 18.52
C GLY A 162 -21.13 18.66 17.80
N GLY A 163 -22.34 18.18 18.09
CA GLY A 163 -23.59 18.80 17.63
C GLY A 163 -23.81 20.19 18.25
N ARG A 164 -23.61 20.35 19.56
CA ARG A 164 -23.69 21.64 20.26
C ARG A 164 -22.65 22.62 19.70
N ASN A 165 -21.41 22.21 19.58
CA ASN A 165 -20.32 23.01 19.01
C ASN A 165 -20.65 23.50 17.61
N ARG A 166 -21.19 22.59 16.75
CA ARG A 166 -21.59 22.93 15.39
C ARG A 166 -22.72 23.96 15.35
N SER A 167 -23.70 23.86 16.26
CA SER A 167 -24.82 24.80 16.34
C SER A 167 -24.38 26.19 16.85
N ALA A 168 -23.37 26.24 17.71
CA ALA A 168 -22.82 27.48 18.25
C ALA A 168 -21.81 28.17 17.31
N THR A 169 -21.14 27.42 16.44
CA THR A 169 -20.14 27.99 15.51
C THR A 169 -20.82 28.82 14.41
N PRO A 170 -20.38 30.07 14.17
CA PRO A 170 -20.86 30.87 13.05
C PRO A 170 -20.68 30.17 11.71
N GLY A 171 -21.68 30.17 10.86
CA GLY A 171 -21.67 29.42 9.61
C GLY A 171 -22.15 30.23 8.39
N LYS A 172 -22.00 29.67 7.20
CA LYS A 172 -22.39 30.24 5.90
C LYS A 172 -23.89 30.03 5.59
N GLY A 173 -24.75 30.13 6.57
CA GLY A 173 -26.19 29.86 6.39
C GLY A 173 -26.64 28.50 6.92
N ARG A 174 -27.88 28.11 6.57
CA ARG A 174 -28.48 26.86 7.04
C ARG A 174 -28.64 25.85 5.90
N SER A 175 -28.48 24.58 6.20
CA SER A 175 -28.79 23.49 5.28
C SER A 175 -30.30 23.43 4.98
N LYS A 176 -30.71 22.68 3.95
CA LYS A 176 -32.13 22.36 3.69
C LYS A 176 -32.86 21.75 4.90
N HIS A 177 -32.13 21.14 5.81
CA HIS A 177 -32.64 20.58 7.09
C HIS A 177 -32.43 21.53 8.28
N ARG A 178 -32.28 22.84 8.04
CA ARG A 178 -32.12 23.92 9.04
C ARG A 178 -30.90 23.77 9.99
N GLY A 179 -30.01 22.82 9.73
CA GLY A 179 -28.75 22.70 10.48
C GLY A 179 -27.70 23.73 10.01
N PRO A 180 -26.84 24.24 10.88
CA PRO A 180 -25.81 25.21 10.50
C PRO A 180 -24.81 24.60 9.53
N LEU A 181 -24.42 25.39 8.51
CA LEU A 181 -23.36 25.05 7.57
C LEU A 181 -22.07 25.74 8.01
N ILE A 182 -21.18 25.00 8.61
CA ILE A 182 -19.85 25.53 9.01
C ILE A 182 -18.84 25.52 7.85
N GLY A 183 -19.26 25.07 6.65
CA GLY A 183 -18.47 25.09 5.43
C GLY A 183 -17.61 23.84 5.23
N THR A 184 -16.83 23.90 4.16
CA THR A 184 -15.93 22.84 3.71
C THR A 184 -14.56 23.44 3.40
N ALA A 185 -13.51 22.79 3.87
CA ALA A 185 -12.15 23.09 3.45
C ALA A 185 -11.82 22.25 2.20
N PHE A 186 -11.33 22.90 1.17
CA PHE A 186 -10.88 22.28 -0.06
C PHE A 186 -9.36 22.24 -0.07
N VAL A 187 -8.80 21.08 0.18
CA VAL A 187 -7.35 20.86 0.19
C VAL A 187 -6.91 20.55 -1.21
N HIS A 188 -6.39 21.55 -1.91
CA HIS A 188 -5.77 21.39 -3.22
C HIS A 188 -4.39 20.78 -3.05
N THR A 189 -4.13 19.67 -3.70
CA THR A 189 -2.90 18.90 -3.54
C THR A 189 -2.21 18.69 -4.87
N VAL A 190 -0.90 18.77 -4.84
CA VAL A 190 -0.02 18.51 -5.96
C VAL A 190 1.07 17.55 -5.48
N ILE A 191 1.25 16.41 -6.15
CA ILE A 191 2.29 15.45 -5.79
C ILE A 191 3.09 15.04 -7.01
N ASP A 192 4.40 15.03 -6.89
CA ASP A 192 5.29 14.55 -7.94
C ASP A 192 5.26 13.01 -8.04
N ASP A 193 5.15 12.53 -9.28
CA ASP A 193 5.02 11.12 -9.59
C ASP A 193 6.24 10.30 -9.18
N HIS A 194 7.44 10.82 -9.38
CA HIS A 194 8.70 10.15 -9.10
C HIS A 194 9.09 10.22 -7.63
N SER A 195 9.22 11.44 -7.11
CA SER A 195 9.76 11.68 -5.76
C SER A 195 8.74 11.46 -4.66
N ARG A 196 7.44 11.59 -4.95
CA ARG A 196 6.33 11.66 -3.97
C ARG A 196 6.34 12.95 -3.14
N VAL A 197 7.17 13.92 -3.49
CA VAL A 197 7.16 15.23 -2.84
C VAL A 197 5.80 15.89 -3.10
N ALA A 198 5.22 16.44 -2.05
CA ALA A 198 3.87 16.98 -2.08
C ALA A 198 3.85 18.46 -1.72
N TYR A 199 2.98 19.18 -2.40
CA TYR A 199 2.58 20.54 -2.12
C TYR A 199 1.07 20.58 -1.87
N ALA A 200 0.59 21.35 -0.92
CA ALA A 200 -0.86 21.48 -0.68
C ALA A 200 -1.22 22.84 -0.10
N GLU A 201 -2.41 23.32 -0.46
CA GLU A 201 -3.04 24.52 0.08
C GLU A 201 -4.49 24.26 0.43
N ILE A 202 -5.02 25.03 1.38
CA ILE A 202 -6.43 24.94 1.77
C ILE A 202 -7.16 26.21 1.31
N HIS A 203 -8.20 26.01 0.53
CA HIS A 203 -9.07 27.05 0.03
C HIS A 203 -10.54 26.79 0.41
N ASP A 204 -11.40 27.77 0.18
CA ASP A 204 -12.83 27.68 0.47
C ASP A 204 -13.67 27.21 -0.74
N ASP A 205 -13.02 26.95 -1.88
CA ASP A 205 -13.67 26.42 -3.08
C ASP A 205 -12.73 25.55 -3.92
N GLU A 206 -13.30 24.90 -4.95
CA GLU A 206 -12.60 24.10 -5.97
C GLU A 206 -12.79 24.68 -7.38
N LYS A 207 -12.98 26.00 -7.50
CA LYS A 207 -13.17 26.66 -8.79
C LYS A 207 -11.91 26.60 -9.65
N ALA A 208 -12.08 26.77 -10.97
CA ALA A 208 -10.97 26.75 -11.91
C ALA A 208 -9.91 27.81 -11.58
N ALA A 209 -10.32 29.03 -11.25
CA ALA A 209 -9.39 30.10 -10.88
C ALA A 209 -8.53 29.75 -9.65
N THR A 210 -9.14 29.14 -8.63
CA THR A 210 -8.42 28.66 -7.43
C THR A 210 -7.44 27.55 -7.77
N ALA A 211 -7.88 26.54 -8.54
CA ALA A 211 -7.02 25.44 -8.98
C ALA A 211 -5.84 25.91 -9.83
N ILE A 212 -6.04 26.88 -10.72
CA ILE A 212 -5.00 27.52 -11.53
C ILE A 212 -4.00 28.28 -10.64
N GLY A 213 -4.49 29.06 -9.69
CA GLY A 213 -3.64 29.77 -8.74
C GLY A 213 -2.75 28.82 -7.94
N VAL A 214 -3.32 27.71 -7.47
CA VAL A 214 -2.55 26.64 -6.78
C VAL A 214 -1.52 26.00 -7.70
N LEU A 215 -1.88 25.69 -8.97
CA LEU A 215 -0.94 25.12 -9.93
C LEU A 215 0.26 26.04 -10.15
N ARG A 216 0.03 27.35 -10.39
CA ARG A 216 1.11 28.32 -10.59
C ARG A 216 2.06 28.39 -9.40
N ARG A 217 1.53 28.47 -8.18
CA ARG A 217 2.35 28.48 -6.95
C ARG A 217 3.08 27.17 -6.73
N ALA A 218 2.44 26.04 -6.97
CA ALA A 218 3.08 24.73 -6.88
C ALA A 218 4.22 24.59 -7.89
N VAL A 219 4.04 25.01 -9.14
CA VAL A 219 5.11 24.98 -10.17
C VAL A 219 6.29 25.85 -9.76
N SER A 220 6.04 27.06 -9.27
CA SER A 220 7.09 27.96 -8.74
C SER A 220 7.81 27.32 -7.53
N TRP A 221 7.04 26.66 -6.64
CA TRP A 221 7.59 25.97 -5.47
C TRP A 221 8.48 24.78 -5.85
N PHE A 222 8.12 24.02 -6.90
CA PHE A 222 8.93 22.94 -7.46
C PHE A 222 10.15 23.50 -8.18
N ALA A 223 10.02 24.57 -8.95
CA ALA A 223 11.13 25.24 -9.65
C ALA A 223 12.19 25.75 -8.68
N ALA A 224 11.78 26.34 -7.53
CA ALA A 224 12.72 26.77 -6.48
C ALA A 224 13.51 25.60 -5.85
N ARG A 225 13.16 24.34 -6.17
CA ARG A 225 13.86 23.10 -5.77
C ARG A 225 14.53 22.40 -6.95
N GLY A 226 14.71 23.12 -8.06
CA GLY A 226 15.36 22.60 -9.28
C GLY A 226 14.47 21.66 -10.11
N VAL A 227 13.18 21.53 -9.81
CA VAL A 227 12.27 20.61 -10.49
C VAL A 227 11.48 21.36 -11.55
N ARG A 228 11.74 21.07 -12.84
CA ARG A 228 10.91 21.53 -13.96
C ARG A 228 9.73 20.58 -14.15
N VAL A 229 8.50 21.11 -14.06
CA VAL A 229 7.28 20.34 -14.28
C VAL A 229 6.96 20.29 -15.76
N GLU A 230 6.76 19.09 -16.32
CA GLU A 230 6.47 18.89 -17.74
C GLU A 230 5.01 18.52 -18.02
N ARG A 231 4.42 17.74 -17.14
CA ARG A 231 3.06 17.23 -17.32
C ARG A 231 2.29 17.28 -16.02
N VAL A 232 0.99 17.56 -16.14
CA VAL A 232 0.06 17.52 -15.00
C VAL A 232 -1.06 16.53 -15.27
N LEU A 233 -1.27 15.57 -14.37
CA LEU A 233 -2.37 14.62 -14.39
C LEU A 233 -3.45 15.06 -13.42
N SER A 234 -4.66 15.27 -13.93
CA SER A 234 -5.86 15.57 -13.14
C SER A 234 -6.95 14.51 -13.35
N ASP A 235 -7.94 14.51 -12.48
CA ASP A 235 -9.20 13.83 -12.73
C ASP A 235 -10.02 14.56 -13.81
N ASN A 236 -11.29 14.13 -13.99
CA ASN A 236 -12.23 14.74 -14.91
C ASN A 236 -13.11 15.81 -14.23
N GLY A 237 -12.68 16.44 -13.14
CA GLY A 237 -13.37 17.53 -12.46
C GLY A 237 -13.59 18.74 -13.36
N SER A 238 -14.65 19.51 -13.08
CA SER A 238 -15.04 20.66 -13.90
C SER A 238 -13.95 21.73 -14.01
N ALA A 239 -13.22 21.98 -12.92
CA ALA A 239 -12.11 22.94 -12.91
C ALA A 239 -11.03 22.58 -13.94
N TYR A 240 -10.65 21.31 -14.01
CA TYR A 240 -9.61 20.78 -14.89
C TYR A 240 -10.06 20.56 -16.35
N LYS A 241 -11.37 20.66 -16.61
CA LYS A 241 -11.94 20.66 -17.98
C LYS A 241 -12.04 22.04 -18.59
N SER A 242 -11.93 23.10 -17.80
CA SER A 242 -12.11 24.47 -18.23
C SER A 242 -11.09 24.89 -19.29
N HIS A 243 -11.48 25.89 -20.09
CA HIS A 243 -10.58 26.51 -21.08
C HIS A 243 -9.41 27.20 -20.37
N ALA A 244 -9.73 27.97 -19.31
CA ALA A 244 -8.75 28.69 -18.51
C ALA A 244 -7.66 27.74 -17.89
N TRP A 245 -8.03 26.51 -17.50
CA TRP A 245 -7.04 25.54 -17.04
C TRP A 245 -6.06 25.14 -18.14
N ARG A 246 -6.54 24.94 -19.37
CA ARG A 246 -5.68 24.58 -20.51
C ARG A 246 -4.76 25.73 -20.89
N GLU A 247 -5.27 26.96 -20.90
CA GLU A 247 -4.48 28.17 -21.14
C GLU A 247 -3.38 28.32 -20.09
N ALA A 248 -3.70 28.21 -18.82
CA ALA A 248 -2.72 28.26 -17.74
C ALA A 248 -1.63 27.15 -17.86
N CYS A 249 -2.01 25.94 -18.28
CA CYS A 249 -1.03 24.90 -18.56
C CYS A 249 -0.11 25.24 -19.74
N THR A 250 -0.65 25.84 -20.80
CA THR A 250 0.11 26.30 -21.95
C THR A 250 1.10 27.43 -21.57
N GLU A 251 0.64 28.42 -20.81
CA GLU A 251 1.49 29.51 -20.28
C GLU A 251 2.65 29.00 -19.43
N LEU A 252 2.42 27.91 -18.67
CA LEU A 252 3.44 27.26 -17.83
C LEU A 252 4.29 26.24 -18.57
N GLU A 253 4.10 26.05 -19.86
CA GLU A 253 4.75 25.03 -20.70
C GLU A 253 4.50 23.59 -20.18
N ILE A 254 3.34 23.33 -19.57
CA ILE A 254 2.97 22.04 -18.98
C ILE A 254 1.91 21.35 -19.84
N THR A 255 2.15 20.08 -20.18
CA THR A 255 1.16 19.28 -20.92
C THR A 255 0.07 18.72 -19.96
N PRO A 256 -1.20 19.12 -20.08
CA PRO A 256 -2.27 18.56 -19.26
C PRO A 256 -2.65 17.16 -19.73
N LYS A 257 -2.74 16.23 -18.78
CA LYS A 257 -3.25 14.86 -18.95
C LYS A 257 -4.47 14.65 -18.07
N LYS A 258 -5.38 13.79 -18.50
CA LYS A 258 -6.57 13.43 -17.73
C LYS A 258 -6.59 11.92 -17.47
N THR A 259 -7.15 11.54 -16.32
CA THR A 259 -7.43 10.13 -16.03
C THR A 259 -8.44 9.61 -17.05
N ARG A 260 -8.25 8.36 -17.48
CA ARG A 260 -9.25 7.70 -18.35
C ARG A 260 -10.55 7.50 -17.55
N PRO A 261 -11.72 7.71 -18.18
CA PRO A 261 -12.99 7.42 -17.53
C PRO A 261 -13.01 6.00 -16.97
N TYR A 262 -13.60 5.85 -15.78
CA TYR A 262 -13.71 4.58 -15.05
C TYR A 262 -12.38 3.90 -14.67
N ARG A 263 -11.24 4.62 -14.73
CA ARG A 263 -9.91 4.12 -14.31
C ARG A 263 -9.29 5.00 -13.22
N PRO A 264 -9.86 4.99 -12.00
CA PRO A 264 -9.35 5.80 -10.89
C PRO A 264 -7.91 5.43 -10.52
N GLN A 265 -7.47 4.20 -10.80
CA GLN A 265 -6.11 3.74 -10.47
C GLN A 265 -5.01 4.60 -11.11
N THR A 266 -5.31 5.33 -12.19
CA THR A 266 -4.36 6.24 -12.84
C THR A 266 -3.94 7.37 -11.90
N ASN A 267 -4.82 7.77 -10.95
CA ASN A 267 -4.55 8.80 -9.94
C ASN A 267 -4.23 8.22 -8.55
N GLY A 268 -3.93 6.92 -8.47
CA GLY A 268 -3.75 6.20 -7.20
C GLY A 268 -2.65 6.76 -6.29
N LYS A 269 -1.69 7.53 -6.83
CA LYS A 269 -0.62 8.17 -6.04
C LYS A 269 -1.16 9.30 -5.18
N ILE A 270 -1.98 10.19 -5.76
CA ILE A 270 -2.58 11.27 -5.01
C ILE A 270 -3.70 10.77 -4.07
N GLU A 271 -4.46 9.74 -4.47
CA GLU A 271 -5.43 9.09 -3.58
C GLU A 271 -4.74 8.50 -2.34
N ARG A 272 -3.58 7.87 -2.53
CA ARG A 272 -2.76 7.36 -1.43
C ARG A 272 -2.22 8.49 -0.55
N PHE A 273 -1.80 9.60 -1.16
CA PHE A 273 -1.41 10.80 -0.43
C PHE A 273 -2.57 11.35 0.39
N HIS A 274 -3.77 11.47 -0.19
CA HIS A 274 -4.97 11.93 0.52
C HIS A 274 -5.34 11.06 1.72
N ARG A 275 -5.14 9.75 1.64
CA ARG A 275 -5.30 8.86 2.80
C ARG A 275 -4.27 9.17 3.88
N THR A 276 -3.01 9.31 3.50
CA THR A 276 -1.93 9.66 4.42
C THR A 276 -2.15 11.03 5.08
N LEU A 277 -2.62 12.02 4.30
CA LEU A 277 -2.98 13.35 4.79
C LEU A 277 -4.17 13.30 5.76
N ALA A 278 -5.17 12.49 5.46
CA ALA A 278 -6.33 12.33 6.34
C ALA A 278 -5.92 11.71 7.69
N ASP A 279 -5.15 10.63 7.65
CA ASP A 279 -4.74 9.89 8.85
C ASP A 279 -3.66 10.64 9.66
N GLY A 280 -2.71 11.29 8.98
CA GLY A 280 -1.57 11.93 9.63
C GLY A 280 -1.76 13.39 10.01
N TRP A 281 -2.75 14.08 9.43
CA TRP A 281 -3.03 15.48 9.71
C TRP A 281 -4.50 15.73 9.98
N ALA A 282 -5.40 15.54 9.01
CA ALA A 282 -6.78 16.05 9.11
C ALA A 282 -7.55 15.48 10.29
N PHE A 283 -7.28 14.22 10.67
CA PHE A 283 -7.94 13.47 11.72
C PHE A 283 -6.99 12.83 12.72
N SER A 284 -5.72 13.25 12.76
CA SER A 284 -4.70 12.62 13.60
C SER A 284 -4.81 13.01 15.09
N ARG A 285 -5.41 14.15 15.38
CA ARG A 285 -5.54 14.70 16.73
C ARG A 285 -6.77 15.59 16.86
N HIS A 286 -7.11 15.93 18.09
CA HIS A 286 -8.13 16.93 18.37
C HIS A 286 -7.66 18.32 17.90
N TYR A 287 -8.48 18.96 17.10
CA TYR A 287 -8.34 20.37 16.73
C TYR A 287 -9.53 21.14 17.33
N PRO A 288 -9.29 22.18 18.14
CA PRO A 288 -10.37 22.95 18.74
C PRO A 288 -11.15 23.80 17.71
N THR A 289 -10.53 24.15 16.59
CA THR A 289 -11.14 24.95 15.53
C THR A 289 -10.60 24.55 14.17
N GLU A 290 -11.30 24.95 13.10
CA GLU A 290 -10.83 24.80 11.72
C GLU A 290 -9.52 25.56 11.49
N HIS A 291 -9.38 26.75 12.09
CA HIS A 291 -8.16 27.55 12.00
C HIS A 291 -6.93 26.78 12.57
N ALA A 292 -7.10 26.14 13.71
CA ALA A 292 -6.03 25.33 14.31
C ALA A 292 -5.62 24.16 13.40
N ARG A 293 -6.59 23.52 12.71
CA ARG A 293 -6.28 22.47 11.74
C ARG A 293 -5.53 23.02 10.54
N ARG A 294 -5.99 24.15 9.96
CA ARG A 294 -5.33 24.79 8.81
C ARG A 294 -3.89 25.18 9.14
N ASN A 295 -3.65 25.77 10.28
CA ASN A 295 -2.32 26.20 10.73
C ASN A 295 -1.34 25.01 10.95
N ALA A 296 -1.85 23.82 11.20
CA ALA A 296 -1.03 22.63 11.36
C ALA A 296 -0.57 21.99 10.03
N LEU A 297 -1.17 22.36 8.88
CA LEU A 297 -0.83 21.75 7.59
C LEU A 297 0.61 21.99 7.15
N PRO A 298 1.19 23.20 7.21
CA PRO A 298 2.56 23.43 6.76
C PRO A 298 3.60 22.59 7.51
N ALA A 299 3.49 22.47 8.83
CA ALA A 299 4.39 21.66 9.64
C ALA A 299 4.25 20.16 9.29
N TRP A 300 3.02 19.69 9.07
CA TRP A 300 2.78 18.32 8.65
C TRP A 300 3.34 18.04 7.25
N LEU A 301 3.18 18.94 6.29
CA LEU A 301 3.73 18.81 4.93
C LEU A 301 5.27 18.78 4.98
N HIS A 302 5.87 19.62 5.80
CA HIS A 302 7.31 19.57 6.02
C HIS A 302 7.74 18.20 6.54
N HIS A 303 7.08 17.70 7.59
CA HIS A 303 7.36 16.36 8.11
C HIS A 303 7.17 15.27 7.05
N TYR A 304 6.07 15.32 6.26
CA TYR A 304 5.79 14.38 5.18
C TYR A 304 6.91 14.35 4.14
N ASN A 305 7.34 15.52 3.69
CA ASN A 305 8.35 15.63 2.62
C ASN A 305 9.75 15.27 3.10
N HIS A 306 10.15 15.68 4.32
CA HIS A 306 11.54 15.63 4.78
C HIS A 306 11.83 14.47 5.74
N HIS A 307 10.84 13.99 6.49
CA HIS A 307 11.11 13.06 7.61
C HIS A 307 10.34 11.74 7.52
N ARG A 308 9.19 11.72 6.85
CA ARG A 308 8.36 10.53 6.81
C ARG A 308 8.94 9.46 5.90
N PRO A 309 9.23 8.22 6.38
CA PRO A 309 9.63 7.12 5.52
C PRO A 309 8.48 6.69 4.62
N HIS A 310 8.79 6.46 3.34
CA HIS A 310 7.80 6.09 2.34
C HIS A 310 8.14 4.74 1.70
N THR A 311 7.32 3.72 1.96
CA THR A 311 7.58 2.33 1.54
C THR A 311 7.76 2.16 0.02
N ALA A 312 7.04 2.95 -0.79
CA ALA A 312 7.14 2.86 -2.25
C ALA A 312 8.48 3.38 -2.82
N ILE A 313 9.26 4.07 -2.00
CA ILE A 313 10.58 4.62 -2.38
C ILE A 313 11.70 4.11 -1.46
N GLY A 314 11.59 2.87 -1.01
CA GLY A 314 12.62 2.23 -0.21
C GLY A 314 12.74 2.76 1.22
N ASN A 315 11.65 3.17 1.85
CA ASN A 315 11.59 3.76 3.19
C ASN A 315 12.40 5.06 3.37
N ARG A 316 12.72 5.74 2.27
CA ARG A 316 13.33 7.07 2.31
C ARG A 316 12.24 8.14 2.37
N SER A 317 12.61 9.37 2.81
CA SER A 317 11.71 10.52 2.74
C SER A 317 11.59 11.04 1.29
N PRO A 318 10.44 11.59 0.87
CA PRO A 318 10.21 12.08 -0.49
C PRO A 318 11.30 13.01 -1.02
N ILE A 319 11.76 13.96 -0.21
CA ILE A 319 12.74 14.96 -0.60
C ILE A 319 14.07 14.36 -1.07
N THR A 320 14.45 13.20 -0.52
CA THR A 320 15.71 12.53 -0.90
C THR A 320 15.72 12.00 -2.34
N ARG A 321 14.58 12.01 -3.02
CA ARG A 321 14.47 11.62 -4.43
C ARG A 321 14.50 12.81 -5.40
N LEU A 322 14.78 14.00 -4.93
CA LEU A 322 15.02 15.16 -5.80
C LEU A 322 16.48 15.25 -6.31
N THR A 323 17.30 14.25 -6.05
CA THR A 323 18.73 14.24 -6.44
C THR A 323 18.96 13.92 -7.92
N ASN A 324 17.95 13.49 -8.65
CA ASN A 324 18.05 13.14 -10.07
C ASN A 324 17.51 14.29 -10.95
N LEU A 325 18.06 15.48 -10.75
CA LEU A 325 17.66 16.69 -11.47
C LEU A 325 18.53 16.91 -12.69
N PRO A 326 17.98 17.34 -13.85
CA PRO A 326 18.79 17.73 -15.01
C PRO A 326 19.76 18.84 -14.63
N GLY A 327 21.05 18.65 -14.87
CA GLY A 327 22.10 19.63 -14.58
C GLY A 327 22.84 19.48 -13.24
N GLN A 328 22.54 18.49 -12.44
CA GLN A 328 23.27 18.17 -11.18
C GLN A 328 24.30 17.03 -11.33
N TYR A 329 24.63 16.65 -12.54
CA TYR A 329 25.77 15.76 -12.80
C TYR A 329 27.03 16.62 -13.00
N ASN A 330 27.76 16.84 -11.91
CA ASN A 330 29.16 17.19 -11.90
C ASN A 330 29.97 16.02 -11.41
#